data_d95611330c8e4c949c29f81647c518f3
#
_entry.id   d95611330c8e4c949c29f81647c518f3
#
_cell.length_a   1.000
_cell.length_b   1.000
_cell.length_c   1.000
_cell.angle_alpha   90.00
_cell.angle_beta   90.00
_cell.angle_gamma   90.00
#
_symmetry.space_group_name_H-M   'P 1'
#
loop_
_entity.id
_entity.type
_entity.pdbx_description
1 polymer ?
#
loop_
_entity_poly.entity_id
_entity_poly.type
_entity_poly.pdbx_seq_one_letter_code
_entity_poly.pdbx_strand_id
1 'polypeptide(L)'
;MSKLSQNSLAERFVNAYNTLDHSLRTQYNFKTNISFSDLIRRCASLNQVIRSYEDDLIDLARLRNAIVHSRSEEIIAEPHEEVVELMEKVARIISTPPLVVDAIKHNDVQTIDAENSLRDYIVRSSTLGHSNIPVYRRNMLIGVMQRHFFMEVLGHIIKDGRNVDEYLSQTTIEQFIRDYPITNHFTIVSARVTIEEVIELFSNRKLSAVIITDNGTSGGNLLGIITTADIIGLMQILEGY
;
A
#
# COMPACT_ATOMS: atom_id res chain seq x y z
N MET A 1 -30.93 16.58 -29.95
CA MET A 1 -29.64 16.06 -29.59
C MET A 1 -29.09 16.99 -28.52
N SER A 2 -29.20 16.59 -27.26
CA SER A 2 -28.73 17.35 -26.08
C SER A 2 -27.22 17.41 -26.13
N LYS A 3 -26.64 18.62 -26.25
CA LYS A 3 -25.22 18.84 -25.91
C LYS A 3 -25.09 18.55 -24.43
N LEU A 4 -24.42 17.47 -24.07
CA LEU A 4 -23.80 17.31 -22.77
C LEU A 4 -22.89 18.54 -22.60
N SER A 5 -23.23 19.45 -21.71
CA SER A 5 -22.38 20.57 -21.35
C SER A 5 -21.13 19.97 -20.72
N GLN A 6 -20.02 20.00 -21.46
CA GLN A 6 -18.72 19.77 -20.81
C GLN A 6 -18.59 20.91 -19.79
N ASN A 7 -18.41 20.57 -18.52
CA ASN A 7 -18.08 21.54 -17.48
C ASN A 7 -16.84 22.33 -17.92
N SER A 8 -16.83 23.63 -17.68
CA SER A 8 -15.63 24.45 -17.95
C SER A 8 -14.43 23.97 -17.12
N LEU A 9 -13.21 24.28 -17.56
CA LEU A 9 -12.00 23.93 -16.79
C LEU A 9 -12.06 24.51 -15.37
N ALA A 10 -12.62 25.71 -15.22
CA ALA A 10 -12.81 26.35 -13.92
C ALA A 10 -13.82 25.58 -13.03
N GLU A 11 -14.95 25.11 -13.60
CA GLU A 11 -15.92 24.28 -12.86
C GLU A 11 -15.31 22.94 -12.44
N ARG A 12 -14.57 22.28 -13.33
CA ARG A 12 -13.85 21.03 -13.02
C ARG A 12 -12.87 21.25 -11.87
N PHE A 13 -12.07 22.31 -11.94
CA PHE A 13 -11.09 22.68 -10.90
C PHE A 13 -11.76 22.93 -9.55
N VAL A 14 -12.82 23.75 -9.51
CA VAL A 14 -13.55 24.07 -8.26
C VAL A 14 -14.20 22.83 -7.67
N ASN A 15 -14.76 21.96 -8.49
CA ASN A 15 -15.35 20.70 -8.04
C ASN A 15 -14.29 19.76 -7.43
N ALA A 16 -13.16 19.61 -8.10
CA ALA A 16 -12.04 18.80 -7.59
C ALA A 16 -11.48 19.37 -6.26
N TYR A 17 -11.31 20.69 -6.19
CA TYR A 17 -10.90 21.37 -4.96
C TYR A 17 -11.87 21.09 -3.80
N ASN A 18 -13.17 21.27 -4.03
CA ASN A 18 -14.20 21.04 -3.02
C ASN A 18 -14.25 19.56 -2.59
N THR A 19 -14.06 18.63 -3.52
CA THR A 19 -13.99 17.19 -3.25
C THR A 19 -12.82 16.88 -2.35
N LEU A 20 -11.62 17.40 -2.66
CA LEU A 20 -10.43 17.23 -1.85
C LEU A 20 -10.59 17.81 -0.44
N ASP A 21 -11.07 19.07 -0.34
CA ASP A 21 -11.30 19.74 0.96
C ASP A 21 -12.28 18.94 1.84
N HIS A 22 -13.41 18.51 1.26
CA HIS A 22 -14.40 17.70 1.96
C HIS A 22 -13.84 16.35 2.43
N SER A 23 -13.13 15.64 1.54
CA SER A 23 -12.55 14.32 1.84
C SER A 23 -11.53 14.40 2.96
N LEU A 24 -10.61 15.36 2.91
CA LEU A 24 -9.61 15.55 3.95
C LEU A 24 -10.23 15.91 5.30
N ARG A 25 -11.22 16.81 5.32
CA ARG A 25 -11.92 17.17 6.58
C ARG A 25 -12.64 15.98 7.17
N THR A 26 -13.29 15.17 6.34
CA THR A 26 -14.04 13.98 6.78
C THR A 26 -13.09 12.90 7.29
N GLN A 27 -12.05 12.59 6.53
CA GLN A 27 -11.09 11.52 6.85
C GLN A 27 -10.31 11.79 8.14
N TYR A 28 -9.89 13.05 8.34
CA TYR A 28 -9.07 13.43 9.48
C TYR A 28 -9.83 14.20 10.57
N ASN A 29 -11.15 14.27 10.46
CA ASN A 29 -12.05 14.94 11.43
C ASN A 29 -11.65 16.41 11.72
N PHE A 30 -11.30 17.17 10.68
CA PHE A 30 -10.99 18.59 10.81
C PHE A 30 -12.24 19.47 10.67
N LYS A 31 -12.29 20.51 11.52
CA LYS A 31 -13.39 21.49 11.49
C LYS A 31 -13.31 22.42 10.27
N THR A 32 -14.45 22.97 9.88
CA THR A 32 -14.57 23.89 8.71
C THR A 32 -13.93 25.27 8.94
N ASN A 33 -13.55 25.62 10.16
CA ASN A 33 -12.99 26.94 10.50
C ASN A 33 -11.50 27.11 10.22
N ILE A 34 -10.80 26.06 9.81
CA ILE A 34 -9.39 26.17 9.35
C ILE A 34 -9.32 26.42 7.86
N SER A 35 -8.32 27.21 7.42
CA SER A 35 -8.09 27.46 6.01
C SER A 35 -7.69 26.18 5.29
N PHE A 36 -7.93 26.10 3.96
CA PHE A 36 -7.48 24.94 3.17
C PHE A 36 -5.95 24.76 3.23
N SER A 37 -5.19 25.84 3.15
CA SER A 37 -3.73 25.78 3.26
C SER A 37 -3.27 25.20 4.62
N ASP A 38 -3.94 25.55 5.72
CA ASP A 38 -3.62 24.98 7.02
C ASP A 38 -4.08 23.51 7.12
N LEU A 39 -5.19 23.16 6.47
CA LEU A 39 -5.64 21.79 6.34
C LEU A 39 -4.58 20.94 5.63
N ILE A 40 -4.09 21.40 4.48
CA ILE A 40 -3.04 20.71 3.71
C ILE A 40 -1.78 20.50 4.56
N ARG A 41 -1.25 21.53 5.22
CA ARG A 41 -0.07 21.40 6.08
C ARG A 41 -0.24 20.37 7.19
N ARG A 42 -1.42 20.30 7.79
CA ARG A 42 -1.74 19.30 8.83
C ARG A 42 -1.86 17.90 8.24
N CYS A 43 -2.52 17.76 7.10
CA CYS A 43 -2.67 16.47 6.43
C CYS A 43 -1.33 15.94 5.87
N ALA A 44 -0.42 16.80 5.45
CA ALA A 44 0.91 16.41 4.97
C ALA A 44 1.76 15.66 6.01
N SER A 45 1.50 15.88 7.31
CA SER A 45 2.13 15.09 8.37
C SER A 45 1.53 13.69 8.55
N LEU A 46 0.33 13.45 8.01
CA LEU A 46 -0.48 12.24 8.20
C LEU A 46 -0.64 11.40 6.91
N ASN A 47 -0.38 12.00 5.75
CA ASN A 47 -0.64 11.40 4.45
C ASN A 47 0.50 11.72 3.48
N GLN A 48 1.12 10.68 2.92
CA GLN A 48 2.30 10.82 2.06
C GLN A 48 1.96 11.47 0.71
N VAL A 49 0.78 11.18 0.14
CA VAL A 49 0.34 11.81 -1.11
C VAL A 49 0.21 13.32 -0.91
N ILE A 50 -0.49 13.75 0.15
CA ILE A 50 -0.63 15.18 0.46
C ILE A 50 0.73 15.83 0.70
N ARG A 51 1.64 15.15 1.37
CA ARG A 51 3.03 15.64 1.57
C ARG A 51 3.76 15.85 0.25
N SER A 52 3.61 14.93 -0.70
CA SER A 52 4.27 15.02 -2.01
C SER A 52 3.77 16.19 -2.87
N TYR A 53 2.54 16.65 -2.64
CA TYR A 53 1.90 17.74 -3.37
C TYR A 53 1.65 18.99 -2.49
N GLU A 54 2.26 19.11 -1.31
CA GLU A 54 1.94 20.15 -0.32
C GLU A 54 2.05 21.55 -0.91
N ASP A 55 3.18 21.88 -1.54
CA ASP A 55 3.43 23.21 -2.10
C ASP A 55 2.49 23.51 -3.27
N ASP A 56 2.30 22.54 -4.17
CA ASP A 56 1.37 22.68 -5.29
C ASP A 56 -0.06 22.94 -4.79
N LEU A 57 -0.55 22.17 -3.81
CA LEU A 57 -1.89 22.32 -3.26
C LEU A 57 -2.10 23.67 -2.55
N ILE A 58 -1.07 24.21 -1.92
CA ILE A 58 -1.12 25.54 -1.32
C ILE A 58 -1.23 26.62 -2.40
N ASP A 59 -0.50 26.48 -3.51
CA ASP A 59 -0.59 27.41 -4.64
C ASP A 59 -1.93 27.27 -5.38
N LEU A 60 -2.44 26.05 -5.53
CA LEU A 60 -3.79 25.81 -6.09
C LEU A 60 -4.90 26.40 -5.23
N ALA A 61 -4.72 26.47 -3.89
CA ALA A 61 -5.65 27.17 -3.00
C ALA A 61 -5.70 28.69 -3.28
N ARG A 62 -4.55 29.29 -3.58
CA ARG A 62 -4.47 30.71 -3.98
C ARG A 62 -5.13 30.93 -5.34
N LEU A 63 -4.89 30.02 -6.29
CA LEU A 63 -5.51 30.05 -7.60
C LEU A 63 -7.03 29.93 -7.51
N ARG A 64 -7.58 29.03 -6.70
CA ARG A 64 -9.01 28.90 -6.44
C ARG A 64 -9.64 30.24 -6.03
N ASN A 65 -9.00 30.95 -5.12
CA ASN A 65 -9.49 32.24 -4.66
C ASN A 65 -9.41 33.33 -5.74
N ALA A 66 -8.50 33.20 -6.70
CA ALA A 66 -8.43 34.09 -7.86
C ALA A 66 -9.45 33.72 -8.96
N ILE A 67 -9.81 32.44 -9.10
CA ILE A 67 -10.80 31.97 -10.09
C ILE A 67 -12.23 32.30 -9.66
N VAL A 68 -12.53 32.14 -8.37
CA VAL A 68 -13.89 32.33 -7.84
C VAL A 68 -13.96 33.65 -7.09
N HIS A 69 -14.86 34.53 -7.50
CA HIS A 69 -15.09 35.77 -6.82
C HIS A 69 -15.69 35.51 -5.42
N SER A 70 -15.01 35.98 -4.35
CA SER A 70 -15.32 35.63 -2.96
C SER A 70 -16.68 36.09 -2.44
N ARG A 71 -17.36 37.00 -3.17
CA ARG A 71 -18.69 37.54 -2.76
C ARG A 71 -19.86 36.95 -3.53
N SER A 72 -19.67 36.51 -4.76
CA SER A 72 -20.73 36.03 -5.65
C SER A 72 -20.58 34.55 -6.04
N GLU A 73 -19.47 33.94 -5.71
CA GLU A 73 -19.09 32.61 -6.19
C GLU A 73 -19.03 32.48 -7.72
N GLU A 74 -18.97 33.63 -8.43
CA GLU A 74 -18.86 33.68 -9.88
C GLU A 74 -17.43 33.32 -10.34
N ILE A 75 -17.33 32.49 -11.37
CA ILE A 75 -16.07 32.17 -12.03
C ILE A 75 -15.64 33.37 -12.87
N ILE A 76 -14.44 33.90 -12.57
CA ILE A 76 -13.90 35.11 -13.23
C ILE A 76 -12.65 34.83 -14.05
N ALA A 77 -12.08 33.62 -13.95
CA ALA A 77 -10.90 33.20 -14.71
C ALA A 77 -10.95 31.70 -14.99
N GLU A 78 -10.23 31.26 -16.01
CA GLU A 78 -10.14 29.85 -16.39
C GLU A 78 -8.69 29.36 -16.18
N PRO A 79 -8.48 28.26 -15.44
CA PRO A 79 -7.16 27.68 -15.22
C PRO A 79 -6.68 26.92 -16.46
N HIS A 80 -5.37 26.70 -16.57
CA HIS A 80 -4.81 25.80 -17.57
C HIS A 80 -5.21 24.34 -17.27
N GLU A 81 -5.35 23.53 -18.33
CA GLU A 81 -5.82 22.14 -18.23
C GLU A 81 -4.92 21.29 -17.33
N GLU A 82 -3.59 21.43 -17.42
CA GLU A 82 -2.63 20.71 -16.57
C GLU A 82 -2.85 20.94 -15.07
N VAL A 83 -3.28 22.15 -14.72
CA VAL A 83 -3.59 22.54 -13.33
C VAL A 83 -4.89 21.86 -12.85
N VAL A 84 -5.88 21.75 -13.73
CA VAL A 84 -7.13 21.04 -13.46
C VAL A 84 -6.87 19.56 -13.28
N GLU A 85 -6.10 18.95 -14.18
CA GLU A 85 -5.73 17.54 -14.12
C GLU A 85 -4.98 17.20 -12.83
N LEU A 86 -4.05 18.04 -12.39
CA LEU A 86 -3.35 17.86 -11.11
C LEU A 86 -4.32 17.86 -9.93
N MET A 87 -5.23 18.85 -9.87
CA MET A 87 -6.20 18.93 -8.77
C MET A 87 -7.17 17.73 -8.80
N GLU A 88 -7.66 17.34 -9.97
CA GLU A 88 -8.54 16.18 -10.14
C GLU A 88 -7.83 14.86 -9.72
N LYS A 89 -6.57 14.70 -10.10
CA LYS A 89 -5.75 13.56 -9.73
C LYS A 89 -5.64 13.43 -8.21
N VAL A 90 -5.20 14.47 -7.52
CA VAL A 90 -5.03 14.44 -6.06
C VAL A 90 -6.38 14.25 -5.36
N ALA A 91 -7.43 14.94 -5.82
CA ALA A 91 -8.77 14.78 -5.28
C ALA A 91 -9.27 13.34 -5.41
N ARG A 92 -9.03 12.68 -6.56
CA ARG A 92 -9.42 11.28 -6.81
C ARG A 92 -8.68 10.31 -5.90
N ILE A 93 -7.35 10.43 -5.79
CA ILE A 93 -6.54 9.57 -4.93
C ILE A 93 -7.01 9.65 -3.46
N ILE A 94 -7.37 10.83 -2.99
CA ILE A 94 -7.81 11.03 -1.60
C ILE A 94 -9.26 10.64 -1.38
N SER A 95 -10.17 10.94 -2.32
CA SER A 95 -11.60 10.65 -2.16
C SER A 95 -11.98 9.20 -2.45
N THR A 96 -11.25 8.56 -3.36
CA THR A 96 -11.50 7.19 -3.82
C THR A 96 -10.16 6.48 -4.03
N PRO A 97 -9.41 6.23 -2.94
CA PRO A 97 -8.07 5.69 -3.05
C PRO A 97 -8.07 4.30 -3.70
N PRO A 98 -7.10 4.01 -4.57
CA PRO A 98 -6.99 2.70 -5.19
C PRO A 98 -6.65 1.65 -4.15
N LEU A 99 -7.40 0.54 -4.16
CA LEU A 99 -7.15 -0.58 -3.27
C LEU A 99 -6.03 -1.47 -3.82
N VAL A 100 -5.24 -2.03 -2.91
CA VAL A 100 -4.14 -2.90 -3.30
C VAL A 100 -4.62 -4.19 -3.99
N VAL A 101 -5.82 -4.66 -3.64
CA VAL A 101 -6.40 -5.87 -4.27
C VAL A 101 -6.68 -5.70 -5.76
N ASP A 102 -6.93 -4.46 -6.22
CA ASP A 102 -7.16 -4.16 -7.64
C ASP A 102 -5.83 -4.11 -8.43
N ALA A 103 -4.72 -3.89 -7.73
CA ALA A 103 -3.38 -3.79 -8.29
C ALA A 103 -2.64 -5.13 -8.33
N ILE A 104 -2.90 -6.02 -7.35
CA ILE A 104 -2.30 -7.34 -7.34
C ILE A 104 -2.95 -8.21 -8.42
N LYS A 105 -2.12 -8.79 -9.27
CA LYS A 105 -2.59 -9.89 -10.11
C LYS A 105 -3.02 -11.00 -9.15
N HIS A 106 -4.24 -11.48 -9.29
CA HIS A 106 -4.73 -12.68 -8.59
C HIS A 106 -3.92 -13.89 -9.07
N ASN A 107 -2.66 -13.94 -8.67
CA ASN A 107 -1.77 -15.06 -8.95
C ASN A 107 -1.89 -16.01 -7.77
N ASP A 108 -1.88 -17.30 -8.04
CA ASP A 108 -1.77 -18.34 -7.03
C ASP A 108 -0.59 -18.05 -6.10
N VAL A 109 -0.86 -17.38 -4.97
CA VAL A 109 0.16 -17.16 -3.95
C VAL A 109 0.57 -18.51 -3.43
N GLN A 110 1.80 -18.87 -3.68
CA GLN A 110 2.32 -20.15 -3.23
C GLN A 110 2.48 -20.13 -1.72
N THR A 111 1.90 -21.11 -1.07
CA THR A 111 1.95 -21.30 0.38
C THR A 111 2.62 -22.63 0.70
N ILE A 112 3.06 -22.79 1.94
CA ILE A 112 3.59 -24.06 2.41
C ILE A 112 2.99 -24.42 3.76
N ASP A 113 2.78 -25.73 3.98
CA ASP A 113 2.27 -26.22 5.25
C ASP A 113 3.37 -26.28 6.29
N ALA A 114 3.03 -25.91 7.52
CA ALA A 114 3.93 -25.89 8.66
C ALA A 114 4.55 -27.25 9.00
N GLU A 115 3.85 -28.33 8.69
CA GLU A 115 4.29 -29.71 8.93
C GLU A 115 5.27 -30.21 7.86
N ASN A 116 5.41 -29.50 6.72
CA ASN A 116 6.41 -29.84 5.71
C ASN A 116 7.83 -29.70 6.26
N SER A 117 8.74 -30.50 5.71
CA SER A 117 10.18 -30.43 6.05
C SER A 117 10.84 -29.18 5.45
N LEU A 118 12.00 -28.79 6.01
CA LEU A 118 12.82 -27.75 5.39
C LEU A 118 13.34 -28.17 4.00
N ARG A 119 13.49 -29.47 3.76
CA ARG A 119 13.82 -29.99 2.44
C ARG A 119 12.71 -29.67 1.42
N ASP A 120 11.43 -29.85 1.78
CA ASP A 120 10.30 -29.50 0.93
C ASP A 120 10.25 -28.01 0.63
N TYR A 121 10.56 -27.18 1.64
CA TYR A 121 10.67 -25.73 1.44
C TYR A 121 11.74 -25.38 0.39
N ILE A 122 12.95 -25.98 0.48
CA ILE A 122 14.02 -25.73 -0.49
C ILE A 122 13.57 -26.10 -1.90
N VAL A 123 13.02 -27.29 -2.09
CA VAL A 123 12.55 -27.76 -3.39
C VAL A 123 11.51 -26.80 -3.98
N ARG A 124 10.51 -26.41 -3.19
CA ARG A 124 9.47 -25.46 -3.63
C ARG A 124 10.05 -24.09 -3.93
N SER A 125 10.86 -23.52 -3.04
CA SER A 125 11.44 -22.18 -3.23
C SER A 125 12.38 -22.10 -4.42
N SER A 126 13.06 -23.17 -4.77
CA SER A 126 13.96 -23.22 -5.94
C SER A 126 13.21 -23.19 -7.26
N THR A 127 12.03 -23.78 -7.33
CA THR A 127 11.20 -23.82 -8.55
C THR A 127 10.37 -22.56 -8.75
N LEU A 128 9.94 -21.92 -7.66
CA LEU A 128 8.98 -20.80 -7.70
C LEU A 128 9.64 -19.41 -7.82
N GLY A 129 10.93 -19.29 -7.53
CA GLY A 129 11.64 -18.00 -7.56
C GLY A 129 11.24 -17.01 -6.47
N HIS A 130 10.25 -17.34 -5.62
CA HIS A 130 9.74 -16.45 -4.58
C HIS A 130 10.68 -16.38 -3.37
N SER A 131 10.87 -15.17 -2.84
CA SER A 131 11.74 -14.94 -1.67
C SER A 131 11.00 -15.06 -0.35
N ASN A 132 9.69 -14.87 -0.36
CA ASN A 132 8.81 -14.92 0.80
C ASN A 132 7.66 -15.90 0.53
N ILE A 133 7.50 -16.91 1.37
CA ILE A 133 6.44 -17.93 1.23
C ILE A 133 5.63 -17.97 2.52
N PRO A 134 4.32 -17.66 2.48
CA PRO A 134 3.43 -17.76 3.63
C PRO A 134 3.32 -19.21 4.12
N VAL A 135 3.38 -19.39 5.44
CA VAL A 135 3.33 -20.68 6.12
C VAL A 135 1.98 -20.83 6.82
N TYR A 136 1.28 -21.87 6.50
CA TYR A 136 -0.02 -22.18 7.07
C TYR A 136 0.01 -23.43 7.94
N ARG A 137 -0.78 -23.42 9.00
CA ARG A 137 -1.15 -24.58 9.79
C ARG A 137 -2.67 -24.58 9.95
N ARG A 138 -3.35 -25.62 9.42
CA ARG A 138 -4.83 -25.75 9.50
C ARG A 138 -5.56 -24.46 9.12
N ASN A 139 -5.30 -23.89 7.97
CA ASN A 139 -5.87 -22.63 7.48
C ASN A 139 -5.53 -21.36 8.29
N MET A 140 -4.59 -21.42 9.21
CA MET A 140 -4.08 -20.25 9.94
C MET A 140 -2.69 -19.91 9.45
N LEU A 141 -2.48 -18.65 9.03
CA LEU A 141 -1.16 -18.14 8.75
C LEU A 141 -0.37 -18.04 10.07
N ILE A 142 0.75 -18.75 10.16
CA ILE A 142 1.60 -18.78 11.35
C ILE A 142 2.92 -18.06 11.14
N GLY A 143 3.30 -17.74 9.91
CA GLY A 143 4.55 -17.05 9.59
C GLY A 143 4.78 -16.89 8.10
N VAL A 144 5.91 -16.31 7.77
CA VAL A 144 6.41 -16.19 6.39
C VAL A 144 7.86 -16.66 6.37
N MET A 145 8.15 -17.67 5.56
CA MET A 145 9.52 -18.11 5.33
C MET A 145 10.23 -17.14 4.41
N GLN A 146 11.38 -16.63 4.86
CA GLN A 146 12.27 -15.77 4.08
C GLN A 146 13.48 -16.55 3.57
N ARG A 147 13.69 -16.58 2.27
CA ARG A 147 14.84 -17.29 1.69
C ARG A 147 16.19 -16.76 2.20
N HIS A 148 16.33 -15.45 2.33
CA HIS A 148 17.59 -14.85 2.82
C HIS A 148 17.92 -15.31 4.25
N PHE A 149 16.95 -15.17 5.15
CA PHE A 149 17.11 -15.57 6.55
C PHE A 149 17.33 -17.09 6.70
N PHE A 150 16.61 -17.89 5.93
CA PHE A 150 16.82 -19.32 5.89
C PHE A 150 18.26 -19.69 5.50
N MET A 151 18.83 -19.01 4.49
CA MET A 151 20.21 -19.22 4.07
C MET A 151 21.22 -18.81 5.15
N GLU A 152 20.95 -17.76 5.90
CA GLU A 152 21.76 -17.32 7.03
C GLU A 152 21.80 -18.41 8.12
N VAL A 153 20.64 -18.91 8.54
CA VAL A 153 20.55 -19.99 9.54
C VAL A 153 21.24 -21.26 9.03
N LEU A 154 21.05 -21.63 7.77
CA LEU A 154 21.71 -22.79 7.17
C LEU A 154 23.24 -22.64 7.20
N GLY A 155 23.77 -21.44 6.98
CA GLY A 155 25.18 -21.13 7.13
C GLY A 155 25.71 -21.41 8.54
N HIS A 156 24.94 -21.08 9.59
CA HIS A 156 25.30 -21.42 10.98
C HIS A 156 25.29 -22.93 11.23
N ILE A 157 24.28 -23.66 10.71
CA ILE A 157 24.21 -25.13 10.83
C ILE A 157 25.44 -25.79 10.22
N ILE A 158 25.88 -25.31 9.04
CA ILE A 158 27.11 -25.81 8.38
C ILE A 158 28.34 -25.50 9.22
N LYS A 159 28.48 -24.27 9.71
CA LYS A 159 29.62 -23.84 10.54
C LYS A 159 29.76 -24.64 11.81
N ASP A 160 28.62 -25.02 12.41
CA ASP A 160 28.60 -25.85 13.64
C ASP A 160 28.87 -27.34 13.38
N GLY A 161 29.14 -27.72 12.12
CA GLY A 161 29.48 -29.11 11.72
C GLY A 161 28.31 -30.09 11.82
N ARG A 162 27.07 -29.58 11.85
CA ARG A 162 25.84 -30.41 11.88
C ARG A 162 25.60 -31.05 10.52
N ASN A 163 25.00 -32.25 10.51
CA ASN A 163 24.59 -32.90 9.28
C ASN A 163 23.42 -32.14 8.64
N VAL A 164 23.71 -31.44 7.56
CA VAL A 164 22.72 -30.58 6.85
C VAL A 164 21.57 -31.40 6.30
N ASP A 165 21.83 -32.55 5.70
CA ASP A 165 20.79 -33.38 5.08
C ASP A 165 19.82 -33.94 6.13
N GLU A 166 20.34 -34.37 7.24
CA GLU A 166 19.56 -34.81 8.39
C GLU A 166 18.72 -33.67 8.97
N TYR A 167 19.35 -32.51 9.19
CA TYR A 167 18.65 -31.30 9.69
C TYR A 167 17.49 -30.89 8.77
N LEU A 168 17.73 -30.83 7.46
CA LEU A 168 16.70 -30.43 6.48
C LEU A 168 15.55 -31.43 6.40
N SER A 169 15.82 -32.71 6.59
CA SER A 169 14.82 -33.77 6.46
C SER A 169 13.99 -33.96 7.74
N GLN A 170 14.60 -33.73 8.92
CA GLN A 170 13.96 -33.98 10.20
C GLN A 170 13.30 -32.73 10.81
N THR A 171 13.71 -31.51 10.39
CA THR A 171 13.16 -30.27 10.93
C THR A 171 11.96 -29.83 10.11
N THR A 172 10.83 -29.64 10.78
CA THR A 172 9.63 -29.04 10.15
C THR A 172 9.77 -27.53 10.05
N ILE A 173 9.00 -26.92 9.14
CA ILE A 173 8.95 -25.46 9.00
C ILE A 173 8.44 -24.80 10.29
N GLU A 174 7.49 -25.41 10.98
CA GLU A 174 6.99 -24.91 12.27
C GLU A 174 8.10 -24.90 13.35
N GLN A 175 8.88 -25.98 13.42
CA GLN A 175 10.04 -26.03 14.34
C GLN A 175 11.04 -24.94 14.00
N PHE A 176 11.37 -24.77 12.72
CA PHE A 176 12.28 -23.72 12.26
C PHE A 176 11.82 -22.31 12.66
N ILE A 177 10.55 -21.95 12.39
CA ILE A 177 9.99 -20.63 12.75
C ILE A 177 10.01 -20.42 14.26
N ARG A 178 9.76 -21.46 15.05
CA ARG A 178 9.78 -21.39 16.51
C ARG A 178 11.20 -21.23 17.05
N ASP A 179 12.17 -21.97 16.50
CA ASP A 179 13.55 -21.99 16.99
C ASP A 179 14.34 -20.74 16.52
N TYR A 180 13.93 -20.16 15.40
CA TYR A 180 14.52 -18.95 14.80
C TYR A 180 13.43 -17.90 14.52
N PRO A 181 12.84 -17.29 15.55
CA PRO A 181 11.75 -16.34 15.37
C PRO A 181 12.26 -15.03 14.74
N ILE A 182 11.74 -14.69 13.57
CA ILE A 182 11.91 -13.36 12.98
C ILE A 182 10.71 -12.52 13.40
N THR A 183 10.93 -11.53 14.22
CA THR A 183 9.85 -10.64 14.67
C THR A 183 9.63 -9.48 13.70
N ASN A 184 8.37 -9.10 13.50
CA ASN A 184 7.97 -7.89 12.78
C ASN A 184 8.46 -7.78 11.32
N HIS A 185 8.73 -8.89 10.63
CA HIS A 185 9.15 -8.87 9.23
C HIS A 185 8.01 -8.95 8.22
N PHE A 186 6.81 -9.24 8.67
CA PHE A 186 5.59 -9.18 7.85
C PHE A 186 4.42 -8.61 8.66
N THR A 187 3.37 -8.21 7.96
CA THR A 187 2.09 -7.82 8.55
C THR A 187 0.95 -8.37 7.72
N ILE A 188 -0.25 -8.45 8.33
CA ILE A 188 -1.47 -8.88 7.65
C ILE A 188 -2.40 -7.69 7.56
N VAL A 189 -2.98 -7.48 6.38
CA VAL A 189 -3.93 -6.40 6.10
C VAL A 189 -5.19 -6.95 5.44
N SER A 190 -6.28 -6.20 5.52
CA SER A 190 -7.53 -6.59 4.85
C SER A 190 -7.53 -6.20 3.38
N ALA A 191 -8.48 -6.74 2.62
CA ALA A 191 -8.74 -6.38 1.22
C ALA A 191 -9.04 -4.89 1.00
N ARG A 192 -9.33 -4.13 2.06
CA ARG A 192 -9.66 -2.70 1.98
C ARG A 192 -8.44 -1.78 2.08
N VAL A 193 -7.25 -2.35 2.27
CA VAL A 193 -6.02 -1.56 2.36
C VAL A 193 -5.76 -0.85 1.03
N THR A 194 -5.38 0.41 1.10
CA THR A 194 -5.03 1.21 -0.08
C THR A 194 -3.58 0.96 -0.50
N ILE A 195 -3.26 1.30 -1.74
CA ILE A 195 -1.88 1.24 -2.25
C ILE A 195 -0.96 2.13 -1.41
N GLU A 196 -1.42 3.34 -1.06
CA GLU A 196 -0.66 4.29 -0.24
C GLU A 196 -0.32 3.70 1.13
N GLU A 197 -1.33 3.14 1.83
CA GLU A 197 -1.12 2.52 3.15
C GLU A 197 -0.09 1.39 3.09
N VAL A 198 -0.11 0.57 2.02
CA VAL A 198 0.88 -0.50 1.85
C VAL A 198 2.29 0.07 1.63
N ILE A 199 2.45 1.09 0.78
CA ILE A 199 3.74 1.76 0.59
C ILE A 199 4.26 2.35 1.90
N GLU A 200 3.39 2.97 2.69
CA GLU A 200 3.73 3.54 4.00
C GLU A 200 4.18 2.45 4.99
N LEU A 201 3.52 1.28 5.00
CA LEU A 201 3.93 0.14 5.82
C LEU A 201 5.38 -0.28 5.54
N PHE A 202 5.80 -0.34 4.28
CA PHE A 202 7.18 -0.66 3.92
C PHE A 202 8.16 0.48 4.24
N SER A 203 7.73 1.75 4.13
CA SER A 203 8.56 2.92 4.42
C SER A 203 8.85 3.06 5.93
N ASN A 204 7.87 2.77 6.77
CA ASN A 204 7.94 2.97 8.23
C ASN A 204 8.38 1.73 9.00
N ARG A 205 8.41 0.55 8.38
CA ARG A 205 8.74 -0.73 9.01
C ARG A 205 9.70 -1.52 8.12
N LYS A 206 10.59 -2.27 8.74
CA LYS A 206 11.48 -3.21 8.03
C LYS A 206 10.72 -4.50 7.64
N LEU A 207 9.67 -4.35 6.83
CA LEU A 207 8.88 -5.47 6.36
C LEU A 207 9.54 -6.14 5.14
N SER A 208 9.44 -7.45 5.06
CA SER A 208 9.76 -8.23 3.85
C SER A 208 8.51 -8.55 3.03
N ALA A 209 7.35 -8.57 3.69
CA ALA A 209 6.08 -8.89 3.06
C ALA A 209 4.89 -8.23 3.77
N VAL A 210 3.87 -7.90 3.01
CA VAL A 210 2.51 -7.59 3.46
C VAL A 210 1.58 -8.68 2.92
N ILE A 211 0.91 -9.38 3.81
CA ILE A 211 -0.04 -10.45 3.46
C ILE A 211 -1.44 -9.84 3.42
N ILE A 212 -2.14 -10.04 2.33
CA ILE A 212 -3.49 -9.52 2.13
C ILE A 212 -4.47 -10.67 2.30
N THR A 213 -5.38 -10.53 3.25
CA THR A 213 -6.48 -11.47 3.45
C THR A 213 -7.83 -10.74 3.33
N ASP A 214 -8.90 -11.46 3.12
CA ASP A 214 -10.25 -10.89 2.99
C ASP A 214 -10.65 -10.05 4.21
N ASN A 215 -10.24 -10.47 5.41
CA ASN A 215 -10.65 -9.86 6.68
C ASN A 215 -9.49 -9.22 7.50
N GLY A 216 -8.26 -9.27 7.03
CA GLY A 216 -7.10 -8.70 7.73
C GLY A 216 -6.59 -9.53 8.91
N THR A 217 -6.94 -10.81 9.00
CA THR A 217 -6.50 -11.71 10.07
C THR A 217 -5.76 -12.93 9.54
N SER A 218 -5.04 -13.61 10.43
CA SER A 218 -4.31 -14.85 10.10
C SER A 218 -5.20 -16.02 9.67
N GLY A 219 -6.49 -15.99 10.01
CA GLY A 219 -7.49 -17.00 9.60
C GLY A 219 -8.31 -16.58 8.38
N GLY A 220 -8.06 -15.41 7.82
CA GLY A 220 -8.73 -14.94 6.60
C GLY A 220 -8.25 -15.65 5.34
N ASN A 221 -9.08 -15.63 4.29
CA ASN A 221 -8.70 -16.17 2.99
C ASN A 221 -7.58 -15.32 2.38
N LEU A 222 -6.50 -15.96 1.96
CA LEU A 222 -5.37 -15.30 1.33
C LEU A 222 -5.76 -14.77 -0.04
N LEU A 223 -5.59 -13.46 -0.24
CA LEU A 223 -5.86 -12.77 -1.50
C LEU A 223 -4.58 -12.44 -2.26
N GLY A 224 -3.48 -12.16 -1.53
CA GLY A 224 -2.22 -11.79 -2.15
C GLY A 224 -1.09 -11.60 -1.16
N ILE A 225 0.09 -11.39 -1.72
CA ILE A 225 1.30 -10.99 -1.01
C ILE A 225 1.96 -9.85 -1.77
N ILE A 226 2.37 -8.83 -1.04
CA ILE A 226 3.18 -7.72 -1.55
C ILE A 226 4.55 -7.81 -0.89
N THR A 227 5.58 -7.59 -1.66
CA THR A 227 6.97 -7.55 -1.22
C THR A 227 7.63 -6.23 -1.63
N THR A 228 8.86 -5.99 -1.19
CA THR A 228 9.62 -4.80 -1.60
C THR A 228 9.82 -4.71 -3.13
N ALA A 229 9.77 -5.83 -3.84
CA ALA A 229 9.90 -5.85 -5.30
C ALA A 229 8.68 -5.24 -6.02
N ASP A 230 7.51 -5.22 -5.36
CA ASP A 230 6.26 -4.75 -5.95
C ASP A 230 6.05 -3.24 -5.78
N ILE A 231 6.84 -2.59 -4.89
CA ILE A 231 6.65 -1.19 -4.49
C ILE A 231 6.74 -0.24 -5.68
N ILE A 232 7.71 -0.44 -6.58
CA ILE A 232 7.85 0.42 -7.77
C ILE A 232 6.61 0.34 -8.66
N GLY A 233 6.07 -0.86 -8.87
CA GLY A 233 4.83 -1.05 -9.63
C GLY A 233 3.62 -0.38 -8.98
N LEU A 234 3.51 -0.45 -7.64
CA LEU A 234 2.45 0.22 -6.90
C LEU A 234 2.56 1.74 -7.00
N MET A 235 3.78 2.31 -6.92
CA MET A 235 4.00 3.75 -7.11
C MET A 235 3.58 4.21 -8.51
N GLN A 236 3.92 3.45 -9.55
CA GLN A 236 3.50 3.75 -10.93
C GLN A 236 1.98 3.74 -11.10
N ILE A 237 1.26 2.84 -10.41
CA ILE A 237 -0.20 2.84 -10.42
C ILE A 237 -0.74 4.13 -9.78
N LEU A 238 -0.19 4.56 -8.64
CA LEU A 238 -0.59 5.83 -8.00
C LEU A 238 -0.30 7.05 -8.89
N GLU A 239 0.81 7.05 -9.60
CA GLU A 239 1.17 8.13 -10.53
C GLU A 239 0.23 8.19 -11.73
N GLY A 240 -0.30 7.07 -12.19
CA GLY A 240 -1.22 6.98 -13.32
C GLY A 240 -2.71 7.08 -12.97
N TYR A 241 -3.04 7.09 -11.68
CA TYR A 241 -4.41 7.10 -11.17
C TYR A 241 -5.02 8.49 -11.20
#